data_e3afb5a1022ce3e8a9ac405d12584ff2
#
_entry.id   e3afb5a1022ce3e8a9ac405d12584ff2
#
_cell.length_a   1.000
_cell.length_b   1.000
_cell.length_c   1.000
_cell.angle_alpha   90.00
_cell.angle_beta   90.00
_cell.angle_gamma   90.00
#
_symmetry.space_group_name_H-M   'P 1'
#
loop_
_entity.id
_entity.type
_entity.pdbx_description
1 polymer ?
#
loop_
_entity_poly.entity_id
_entity_poly.type
_entity_poly.pdbx_seq_one_letter_code
_entity_poly.pdbx_strand_id
1 'polypeptide(L)'
;MSFGGLKALSNVNLDLNANEVVGLIGPNGAGKTTLFNALSGLVDVESGSLSINGKSHKWPKPHQLVGLGISRTLQGVGLFPELTVLENVMVGDNKNARSGLISSALGLSGKDEAKLKQRAMTALERVYASGIADQRSDSLPYPVTKRVAIARALVSEPKILLLDEPAGGLGAQDIEWMNSIIRNLASQCSIILVEHHMDVVMSVCDRLYVLNFGEVIASGEVETVRQDPAVVAAYLGVNN
;
A
#
# COMPACT_ATOMS: atom_id res chain seq x y z
N MET A 1 17.75 -4.31 -11.74
CA MET A 1 16.69 -5.29 -12.08
C MET A 1 16.38 -5.19 -13.55
N SER A 2 16.35 -6.31 -14.25
CA SER A 2 16.12 -6.35 -15.70
C SER A 2 15.10 -7.41 -16.08
N PHE A 3 14.31 -7.17 -17.12
CA PHE A 3 13.33 -8.12 -17.66
C PHE A 3 13.55 -8.24 -19.17
N GLY A 4 13.91 -9.44 -19.66
CA GLY A 4 14.10 -9.66 -21.10
C GLY A 4 15.08 -8.68 -21.77
N GLY A 5 16.11 -8.24 -21.06
CA GLY A 5 17.10 -7.27 -21.56
C GLY A 5 16.73 -5.79 -21.32
N LEU A 6 15.51 -5.48 -20.90
CA LEU A 6 15.11 -4.13 -20.51
C LEU A 6 15.47 -3.88 -19.04
N LYS A 7 16.27 -2.84 -18.77
CA LYS A 7 16.62 -2.42 -17.41
C LYS A 7 15.44 -1.66 -16.78
N ALA A 8 14.69 -2.33 -15.91
CA ALA A 8 13.50 -1.76 -15.30
C ALA A 8 13.79 -0.89 -14.07
N LEU A 9 14.87 -1.20 -13.32
CA LEU A 9 15.35 -0.39 -12.19
C LEU A 9 16.86 -0.39 -12.16
N SER A 10 17.46 0.78 -11.89
CA SER A 10 18.90 1.03 -11.87
C SER A 10 19.26 1.91 -10.67
N ASN A 11 20.09 1.38 -9.77
CA ASN A 11 20.61 2.11 -8.61
C ASN A 11 19.57 2.91 -7.82
N VAL A 12 18.35 2.36 -7.68
CA VAL A 12 17.30 2.99 -6.90
C VAL A 12 17.59 2.84 -5.41
N ASN A 13 17.69 3.96 -4.71
CA ASN A 13 17.77 4.02 -3.26
C ASN A 13 16.52 4.73 -2.73
N LEU A 14 15.86 4.13 -1.75
CA LEU A 14 14.68 4.68 -1.10
C LEU A 14 14.80 4.40 0.40
N ASP A 15 14.54 5.40 1.19
CA ASP A 15 14.42 5.31 2.65
C ASP A 15 13.05 5.81 3.11
N LEU A 16 12.58 5.30 4.23
CA LEU A 16 11.30 5.62 4.83
C LEU A 16 11.51 5.77 6.34
N ASN A 17 11.22 6.95 6.88
CA ASN A 17 11.28 7.21 8.31
C ASN A 17 10.03 6.70 9.03
N ALA A 18 10.10 6.63 10.36
CA ALA A 18 8.94 6.26 11.17
C ALA A 18 7.84 7.34 11.04
N ASN A 19 6.59 6.88 10.84
CA ASN A 19 5.40 7.74 10.72
C ASN A 19 5.48 8.76 9.56
N GLU A 20 6.22 8.44 8.52
CA GLU A 20 6.39 9.26 7.32
C GLU A 20 5.51 8.73 6.18
N VAL A 21 5.00 9.63 5.35
CA VAL A 21 4.37 9.32 4.06
C VAL A 21 5.31 9.68 2.93
N VAL A 22 5.85 8.68 2.26
CA VAL A 22 6.71 8.85 1.08
C VAL A 22 5.91 8.58 -0.19
N GLY A 23 5.85 9.56 -1.07
CA GLY A 23 5.26 9.43 -2.40
C GLY A 23 6.28 8.92 -3.42
N LEU A 24 5.92 7.88 -4.15
CA LEU A 24 6.67 7.36 -5.30
C LEU A 24 5.93 7.76 -6.57
N ILE A 25 6.45 8.74 -7.28
CA ILE A 25 5.82 9.33 -8.47
C ILE A 25 6.72 9.17 -9.70
N GLY A 26 6.19 9.53 -10.86
CA GLY A 26 6.91 9.49 -12.14
C GLY A 26 5.99 9.14 -13.31
N PRO A 27 6.43 9.31 -14.56
CA PRO A 27 5.64 8.98 -15.75
C PRO A 27 5.27 7.49 -15.82
N ASN A 28 4.38 7.16 -16.74
CA ASN A 28 4.07 5.76 -17.04
C ASN A 28 5.32 5.06 -17.58
N GLY A 29 5.55 3.82 -17.13
CA GLY A 29 6.76 3.08 -17.49
C GLY A 29 8.02 3.48 -16.71
N ALA A 30 7.97 4.43 -15.79
CA ALA A 30 9.14 4.89 -15.00
C ALA A 30 9.73 3.83 -14.06
N GLY A 31 9.03 2.70 -13.80
CA GLY A 31 9.49 1.65 -12.90
C GLY A 31 8.81 1.61 -11.53
N LYS A 32 7.82 2.50 -11.27
CA LYS A 32 7.11 2.57 -9.98
C LYS A 32 6.52 1.22 -9.56
N THR A 33 5.73 0.59 -10.43
CA THR A 33 5.12 -0.72 -10.17
C THR A 33 6.17 -1.81 -9.97
N THR A 34 7.29 -1.76 -10.70
CA THR A 34 8.42 -2.69 -10.53
C THR A 34 9.04 -2.56 -9.15
N LEU A 35 9.32 -1.33 -8.70
CA LEU A 35 9.85 -1.08 -7.36
C LEU A 35 8.87 -1.53 -6.28
N PHE A 36 7.59 -1.21 -6.45
CA PHE A 36 6.54 -1.61 -5.51
C PHE A 36 6.38 -3.15 -5.42
N ASN A 37 6.51 -3.83 -6.57
CA ASN A 37 6.51 -5.28 -6.63
C ASN A 37 7.77 -5.90 -5.99
N ALA A 38 8.93 -5.26 -6.14
CA ALA A 38 10.17 -5.67 -5.46
C ALA A 38 10.02 -5.56 -3.94
N LEU A 39 9.54 -4.43 -3.43
CA LEU A 39 9.27 -4.22 -2.00
C LEU A 39 8.25 -5.22 -1.44
N SER A 40 7.31 -5.67 -2.28
CA SER A 40 6.27 -6.64 -1.91
C SER A 40 6.67 -8.10 -2.14
N GLY A 41 7.88 -8.36 -2.65
CA GLY A 41 8.36 -9.72 -2.93
C GLY A 41 7.64 -10.42 -4.09
N LEU A 42 6.91 -9.67 -4.94
CA LEU A 42 6.24 -10.19 -6.12
C LEU A 42 7.17 -10.38 -7.32
N VAL A 43 8.35 -9.74 -7.29
CA VAL A 43 9.43 -9.92 -8.26
C VAL A 43 10.74 -10.14 -7.51
N ASP A 44 11.61 -10.98 -8.06
CA ASP A 44 12.92 -11.24 -7.49
C ASP A 44 13.88 -10.07 -7.79
N VAL A 45 14.62 -9.63 -6.78
CA VAL A 45 15.61 -8.57 -6.88
C VAL A 45 16.97 -9.17 -7.19
N GLU A 46 17.58 -8.80 -8.33
CA GLU A 46 18.88 -9.30 -8.77
C GLU A 46 20.04 -8.86 -7.85
N SER A 47 20.00 -7.60 -7.41
CA SER A 47 21.03 -7.02 -6.54
C SER A 47 20.46 -5.87 -5.72
N GLY A 48 21.04 -5.62 -4.57
CA GLY A 48 20.64 -4.58 -3.63
C GLY A 48 20.42 -5.13 -2.23
N SER A 49 20.18 -4.24 -1.29
CA SER A 49 19.97 -4.57 0.12
C SER A 49 18.66 -4.00 0.64
N LEU A 50 18.03 -4.70 1.57
CA LEU A 50 16.88 -4.25 2.32
C LEU A 50 17.23 -4.16 3.80
N SER A 51 16.96 -3.02 4.40
CA SER A 51 17.11 -2.81 5.84
C SER A 51 15.78 -2.37 6.44
N ILE A 52 15.38 -2.95 7.55
CA ILE A 52 14.18 -2.58 8.31
C ILE A 52 14.59 -2.38 9.76
N ASN A 53 14.35 -1.19 10.31
CA ASN A 53 14.75 -0.79 11.65
C ASN A 53 16.26 -1.03 11.90
N GLY A 54 17.11 -0.68 10.94
CA GLY A 54 18.56 -0.82 11.00
C GLY A 54 19.09 -2.27 10.87
N LYS A 55 18.21 -3.25 10.70
CA LYS A 55 18.59 -4.65 10.50
C LYS A 55 18.51 -5.02 9.02
N SER A 56 19.56 -5.66 8.51
CA SER A 56 19.57 -6.20 7.16
C SER A 56 18.64 -7.40 7.05
N HIS A 57 17.86 -7.44 5.99
CA HIS A 57 16.94 -8.52 5.65
C HIS A 57 17.20 -9.02 4.23
N LYS A 58 16.93 -10.30 4.00
CA LYS A 58 16.77 -10.82 2.64
C LYS A 58 15.50 -10.21 2.03
N TRP A 59 15.48 -10.06 0.72
CA TRP A 59 14.27 -9.65 0.02
C TRP A 59 13.13 -10.64 0.34
N PRO A 60 11.98 -10.15 0.85
CA PRO A 60 10.91 -11.01 1.31
C PRO A 60 10.18 -11.67 0.14
N LYS A 61 9.58 -12.81 0.40
CA LYS A 61 8.48 -13.34 -0.42
C LYS A 61 7.15 -12.78 0.09
N PRO A 62 6.07 -12.74 -0.74
CA PRO A 62 4.80 -12.12 -0.35
C PRO A 62 4.23 -12.60 0.99
N HIS A 63 4.31 -13.90 1.26
CA HIS A 63 3.82 -14.50 2.52
C HIS A 63 4.64 -14.12 3.77
N GLN A 64 5.81 -13.51 3.61
CA GLN A 64 6.70 -13.09 4.71
C GLN A 64 6.47 -11.63 5.12
N LEU A 65 5.81 -10.83 4.28
CA LEU A 65 5.62 -9.39 4.49
C LEU A 65 4.97 -9.08 5.84
N VAL A 66 3.86 -9.73 6.15
CA VAL A 66 3.13 -9.52 7.41
C VAL A 66 4.02 -9.84 8.62
N GLY A 67 4.92 -10.85 8.51
CA GLY A 67 5.93 -11.17 9.53
C GLY A 67 6.96 -10.05 9.74
N LEU A 68 7.23 -9.25 8.73
CA LEU A 68 8.11 -8.08 8.76
C LEU A 68 7.36 -6.79 9.16
N GLY A 69 6.06 -6.87 9.39
CA GLY A 69 5.21 -5.71 9.69
C GLY A 69 4.90 -4.86 8.46
N ILE A 70 4.92 -5.46 7.27
CA ILE A 70 4.60 -4.79 6.01
C ILE A 70 3.27 -5.32 5.47
N SER A 71 2.38 -4.42 5.05
CA SER A 71 1.16 -4.77 4.32
C SER A 71 1.03 -3.93 3.06
N ARG A 72 0.36 -4.46 2.06
CA ARG A 72 0.11 -3.79 0.78
C ARG A 72 -1.36 -3.87 0.40
N THR A 73 -1.92 -2.78 -0.12
CA THR A 73 -3.17 -2.82 -0.88
C THR A 73 -2.91 -3.41 -2.26
N LEU A 74 -3.86 -4.17 -2.79
CA LEU A 74 -3.77 -4.67 -4.17
C LEU A 74 -4.18 -3.55 -5.13
N GLN A 75 -3.52 -3.50 -6.29
CA GLN A 75 -3.97 -2.69 -7.41
C GLN A 75 -5.38 -3.16 -7.80
N GLY A 76 -6.34 -2.25 -7.85
CA GLY A 76 -7.75 -2.61 -7.81
C GLY A 76 -8.17 -3.03 -6.40
N VAL A 77 -9.45 -3.24 -6.18
CA VAL A 77 -9.95 -3.49 -4.81
C VAL A 77 -9.73 -4.94 -4.38
N GLY A 78 -9.89 -5.89 -5.30
CA GLY A 78 -9.66 -7.32 -5.11
C GLY A 78 -10.42 -7.90 -3.91
N LEU A 79 -11.63 -7.41 -3.60
CA LEU A 79 -12.50 -8.00 -2.57
C LEU A 79 -13.14 -9.28 -3.11
N PHE A 80 -13.46 -10.17 -2.19
CA PHE A 80 -14.24 -11.38 -2.47
C PHE A 80 -15.73 -11.01 -2.45
N PRO A 81 -16.41 -11.05 -3.59
CA PRO A 81 -17.80 -10.56 -3.71
C PRO A 81 -18.79 -11.33 -2.83
N GLU A 82 -18.51 -12.62 -2.62
CA GLU A 82 -19.36 -13.53 -1.82
C GLU A 82 -19.29 -13.24 -0.31
N LEU A 83 -18.20 -12.59 0.15
CA LEU A 83 -17.94 -12.34 1.56
C LEU A 83 -18.55 -11.00 1.99
N THR A 84 -18.88 -10.90 3.27
CA THR A 84 -19.20 -9.64 3.92
C THR A 84 -17.96 -8.73 3.99
N VAL A 85 -18.19 -7.46 4.27
CA VAL A 85 -17.10 -6.48 4.50
C VAL A 85 -16.19 -6.95 5.63
N LEU A 86 -16.74 -7.40 6.73
CA LEU A 86 -15.97 -7.90 7.87
C LEU A 86 -15.13 -9.13 7.49
N GLU A 87 -15.71 -10.10 6.82
CA GLU A 87 -14.99 -11.30 6.37
C GLU A 87 -13.86 -10.96 5.39
N ASN A 88 -14.10 -10.03 4.45
CA ASN A 88 -13.07 -9.52 3.55
C ASN A 88 -11.87 -8.94 4.30
N VAL A 89 -12.12 -8.20 5.40
CA VAL A 89 -11.05 -7.65 6.22
C VAL A 89 -10.34 -8.74 7.01
N MET A 90 -11.08 -9.70 7.58
CA MET A 90 -10.50 -10.83 8.33
C MET A 90 -9.53 -11.66 7.49
N VAL A 91 -9.78 -11.84 6.18
CA VAL A 91 -8.86 -12.52 5.25
C VAL A 91 -7.49 -11.86 5.18
N GLY A 92 -7.37 -10.58 5.49
CA GLY A 92 -6.09 -9.83 5.49
C GLY A 92 -5.12 -10.25 6.60
N ASP A 93 -5.56 -10.92 7.66
CA ASP A 93 -4.69 -11.38 8.76
C ASP A 93 -4.06 -12.75 8.48
N ASN A 94 -3.10 -12.77 7.56
CA ASN A 94 -2.41 -14.01 7.18
C ASN A 94 -1.54 -14.62 8.28
N LYS A 95 -1.22 -13.90 9.37
CA LYS A 95 -0.44 -14.47 10.47
C LYS A 95 -1.19 -15.60 11.17
N ASN A 96 -2.51 -15.46 11.28
CA ASN A 96 -3.37 -16.39 11.99
C ASN A 96 -4.26 -17.24 11.06
N ALA A 97 -4.27 -16.95 9.74
CA ALA A 97 -5.08 -17.71 8.77
C ALA A 97 -4.72 -19.20 8.71
N ARG A 98 -3.49 -19.58 9.05
CA ARG A 98 -3.11 -21.01 9.17
C ARG A 98 -3.80 -21.73 10.32
N SER A 99 -4.14 -21.02 11.40
CA SER A 99 -4.93 -21.58 12.49
C SER A 99 -6.44 -21.52 12.19
N GLY A 100 -6.94 -20.47 11.52
CA GLY A 100 -8.37 -20.24 11.31
C GLY A 100 -9.06 -21.27 10.44
N LEU A 101 -8.52 -21.59 9.27
CA LEU A 101 -9.15 -22.60 8.39
C LEU A 101 -9.05 -24.03 8.93
N ILE A 102 -7.92 -24.37 9.57
CA ILE A 102 -7.71 -25.69 10.18
C ILE A 102 -8.45 -25.77 11.52
N SER A 103 -8.50 -24.68 12.30
CA SER A 103 -9.17 -24.65 13.59
C SER A 103 -10.69 -24.59 13.50
N SER A 104 -11.25 -23.96 12.46
CA SER A 104 -12.69 -24.06 12.16
C SER A 104 -13.10 -25.50 11.84
N ALA A 105 -12.25 -26.26 11.15
CA ALA A 105 -12.46 -27.68 10.89
C ALA A 105 -12.33 -28.55 12.16
N LEU A 106 -11.60 -28.10 13.19
CA LEU A 106 -11.31 -28.83 14.42
C LEU A 106 -12.04 -28.28 15.66
N GLY A 107 -12.88 -27.24 15.53
CA GLY A 107 -13.69 -26.68 16.63
C GLY A 107 -12.90 -25.99 17.75
N LEU A 108 -11.65 -25.58 17.52
CA LEU A 108 -10.72 -25.08 18.54
C LEU A 108 -10.57 -23.55 18.62
N SER A 109 -11.38 -22.76 17.89
CA SER A 109 -11.01 -21.36 17.57
C SER A 109 -11.90 -20.24 18.12
N GLY A 110 -12.85 -20.47 19.00
CA GLY A 110 -13.76 -19.40 19.42
C GLY A 110 -13.09 -18.14 19.99
N LYS A 111 -11.94 -18.26 20.67
CA LYS A 111 -11.22 -17.10 21.23
C LYS A 111 -10.36 -16.37 20.20
N ASP A 112 -9.73 -17.08 19.28
CA ASP A 112 -8.86 -16.49 18.27
C ASP A 112 -9.68 -15.85 17.14
N GLU A 113 -10.81 -16.44 16.79
CA GLU A 113 -11.77 -15.87 15.86
C GLU A 113 -12.39 -14.59 16.42
N ALA A 114 -12.76 -14.55 17.69
CA ALA A 114 -13.27 -13.34 18.34
C ALA A 114 -12.26 -12.20 18.35
N LYS A 115 -10.97 -12.51 18.60
CA LYS A 115 -9.89 -11.52 18.52
C LYS A 115 -9.66 -11.00 17.11
N LEU A 116 -9.70 -11.90 16.10
CA LEU A 116 -9.58 -11.52 14.70
C LEU A 116 -10.73 -10.63 14.27
N LYS A 117 -11.97 -10.99 14.63
CA LYS A 117 -13.16 -10.19 14.38
C LYS A 117 -13.03 -8.79 15.01
N GLN A 118 -12.56 -8.71 16.24
CA GLN A 118 -12.35 -7.42 16.92
C GLN A 118 -11.29 -6.57 16.19
N ARG A 119 -10.14 -7.14 15.78
CA ARG A 119 -9.14 -6.43 15.00
C ARG A 119 -9.68 -5.97 13.64
N ALA A 120 -10.48 -6.81 12.98
CA ALA A 120 -11.12 -6.45 11.72
C ALA A 120 -12.10 -5.28 11.91
N MET A 121 -12.90 -5.28 12.98
CA MET A 121 -13.76 -4.15 13.31
C MET A 121 -12.98 -2.89 13.59
N THR A 122 -11.88 -2.97 14.37
CA THR A 122 -10.99 -1.81 14.60
C THR A 122 -10.38 -1.29 13.30
N ALA A 123 -9.99 -2.18 12.37
CA ALA A 123 -9.50 -1.77 11.06
C ALA A 123 -10.57 -1.07 10.22
N LEU A 124 -11.83 -1.53 10.28
CA LEU A 124 -12.97 -0.89 9.62
C LEU A 124 -13.30 0.48 10.24
N GLU A 125 -13.19 0.64 11.55
CA GLU A 125 -13.37 1.93 12.22
C GLU A 125 -12.36 2.98 11.72
N ARG A 126 -11.09 2.59 11.52
CA ARG A 126 -10.03 3.48 11.00
C ARG A 126 -10.32 4.04 9.61
N VAL A 127 -11.14 3.35 8.84
CA VAL A 127 -11.55 3.75 7.48
C VAL A 127 -13.02 4.15 7.40
N TYR A 128 -13.67 4.36 8.53
CA TYR A 128 -15.09 4.75 8.65
C TYR A 128 -16.05 3.80 7.91
N ALA A 129 -15.81 2.50 8.01
CA ALA A 129 -16.60 1.47 7.35
C ALA A 129 -17.19 0.42 8.32
N SER A 130 -17.11 0.63 9.64
CA SER A 130 -17.62 -0.32 10.65
C SER A 130 -19.14 -0.51 10.58
N GLY A 131 -19.90 0.55 10.23
CA GLY A 131 -21.37 0.49 10.11
C GLY A 131 -21.89 -0.39 8.95
N ILE A 132 -21.01 -0.86 8.06
CA ILE A 132 -21.37 -1.72 6.93
C ILE A 132 -20.73 -3.11 7.02
N ALA A 133 -20.22 -3.50 8.20
CA ALA A 133 -19.46 -4.73 8.41
C ALA A 133 -20.16 -5.99 7.92
N ASP A 134 -21.49 -6.07 8.07
CA ASP A 134 -22.30 -7.23 7.70
C ASP A 134 -22.83 -7.18 6.25
N GLN A 135 -22.57 -6.08 5.51
CA GLN A 135 -22.98 -5.97 4.10
C GLN A 135 -22.09 -6.82 3.21
N ARG A 136 -22.64 -7.33 2.13
CA ARG A 136 -21.86 -8.02 1.09
C ARG A 136 -21.02 -7.02 0.30
N SER A 137 -19.81 -7.42 -0.04
CA SER A 137 -18.87 -6.51 -0.74
C SER A 137 -19.27 -6.20 -2.17
N ASP A 138 -20.04 -7.07 -2.84
CA ASP A 138 -20.54 -6.87 -4.22
C ASP A 138 -21.61 -5.76 -4.31
N SER A 139 -22.26 -5.41 -3.20
CA SER A 139 -23.30 -4.36 -3.15
C SER A 139 -22.73 -2.95 -2.92
N LEU A 140 -21.42 -2.81 -2.71
CA LEU A 140 -20.82 -1.55 -2.29
C LEU A 140 -20.46 -0.64 -3.46
N PRO A 141 -20.65 0.69 -3.32
CA PRO A 141 -20.05 1.65 -4.24
C PRO A 141 -18.52 1.55 -4.26
N TYR A 142 -17.91 1.83 -5.42
CA TYR A 142 -16.46 1.71 -5.62
C TYR A 142 -15.61 2.47 -4.56
N PRO A 143 -15.93 3.72 -4.17
CA PRO A 143 -15.17 4.41 -3.11
C PRO A 143 -15.19 3.66 -1.77
N VAL A 144 -16.30 3.01 -1.45
CA VAL A 144 -16.42 2.22 -0.22
C VAL A 144 -15.59 0.93 -0.31
N THR A 145 -15.56 0.29 -1.46
CA THR A 145 -14.70 -0.90 -1.67
C THR A 145 -13.22 -0.59 -1.49
N LYS A 146 -12.76 0.62 -1.88
CA LYS A 146 -11.40 1.11 -1.62
C LYS A 146 -11.11 1.21 -0.11
N ARG A 147 -12.07 1.69 0.69
CA ARG A 147 -11.95 1.73 2.16
C ARG A 147 -11.75 0.34 2.75
N VAL A 148 -12.59 -0.60 2.33
CA VAL A 148 -12.51 -1.99 2.80
C VAL A 148 -11.17 -2.63 2.42
N ALA A 149 -10.64 -2.34 1.22
CA ALA A 149 -9.33 -2.83 0.80
C ALA A 149 -8.19 -2.29 1.70
N ILE A 150 -8.26 -1.03 2.13
CA ILE A 150 -7.32 -0.46 3.10
C ILE A 150 -7.49 -1.14 4.47
N ALA A 151 -8.72 -1.29 4.97
CA ALA A 151 -8.98 -1.99 6.23
C ALA A 151 -8.43 -3.41 6.23
N ARG A 152 -8.56 -4.12 5.10
CA ARG A 152 -7.98 -5.46 4.92
C ARG A 152 -6.45 -5.46 5.05
N ALA A 153 -5.76 -4.41 4.58
CA ALA A 153 -4.33 -4.28 4.78
C ALA A 153 -3.96 -3.90 6.23
N LEU A 154 -4.84 -3.20 6.94
CA LEU A 154 -4.63 -2.73 8.31
C LEU A 154 -4.85 -3.78 9.39
N VAL A 155 -5.63 -4.84 9.11
CA VAL A 155 -6.01 -5.86 10.13
C VAL A 155 -4.80 -6.60 10.71
N SER A 156 -3.68 -6.66 9.97
CA SER A 156 -2.42 -7.23 10.41
C SER A 156 -1.58 -6.26 11.27
N GLU A 157 -2.07 -5.04 11.53
CA GLU A 157 -1.41 -3.98 12.29
C GLU A 157 0.01 -3.70 11.75
N PRO A 158 0.13 -3.29 10.46
CA PRO A 158 1.42 -3.09 9.83
C PRO A 158 2.15 -1.88 10.42
N LYS A 159 3.49 -1.95 10.43
CA LYS A 159 4.38 -0.80 10.68
C LYS A 159 4.67 -0.02 9.39
N ILE A 160 4.60 -0.69 8.26
CA ILE A 160 4.78 -0.11 6.92
C ILE A 160 3.58 -0.51 6.05
N LEU A 161 2.91 0.47 5.51
CA LEU A 161 1.78 0.27 4.60
C LEU A 161 2.15 0.73 3.18
N LEU A 162 2.00 -0.17 2.22
CA LEU A 162 2.22 0.10 0.81
C LEU A 162 0.86 0.36 0.15
N LEU A 163 0.61 1.59 -0.30
CA LEU A 163 -0.62 2.00 -0.98
C LEU A 163 -0.39 2.17 -2.48
N ASP A 164 -1.13 1.42 -3.28
CA ASP A 164 -1.02 1.41 -4.74
C ASP A 164 -2.23 2.10 -5.35
N GLU A 165 -2.07 3.34 -5.80
CA GLU A 165 -3.09 4.20 -6.41
C GLU A 165 -4.41 4.24 -5.62
N PRO A 166 -4.38 4.59 -4.32
CA PRO A 166 -5.59 4.56 -3.49
C PRO A 166 -6.68 5.53 -3.98
N ALA A 167 -6.30 6.63 -4.61
CA ALA A 167 -7.24 7.61 -5.16
C ALA A 167 -7.70 7.30 -6.59
N GLY A 168 -7.12 6.30 -7.24
CA GLY A 168 -7.50 5.92 -8.62
C GLY A 168 -8.99 5.62 -8.76
N GLY A 169 -9.67 6.32 -9.69
CA GLY A 169 -11.10 6.16 -9.96
C GLY A 169 -12.04 6.81 -8.95
N LEU A 170 -11.53 7.61 -8.00
CA LEU A 170 -12.34 8.37 -7.05
C LEU A 170 -12.72 9.75 -7.59
N GLY A 171 -13.91 10.24 -7.21
CA GLY A 171 -14.30 11.63 -7.40
C GLY A 171 -13.66 12.57 -6.37
N ALA A 172 -13.71 13.89 -6.62
CA ALA A 172 -13.05 14.88 -5.78
C ALA A 172 -13.39 14.78 -4.28
N GLN A 173 -14.67 14.59 -3.97
CA GLN A 173 -15.13 14.45 -2.57
C GLN A 173 -14.56 13.20 -1.89
N ASP A 174 -14.46 12.07 -2.62
CA ASP A 174 -13.90 10.83 -2.09
C ASP A 174 -12.38 10.91 -1.96
N ILE A 175 -11.70 11.73 -2.80
CA ILE A 175 -10.27 12.01 -2.69
C ILE A 175 -9.96 12.76 -1.39
N GLU A 176 -10.70 13.81 -1.04
CA GLU A 176 -10.51 14.55 0.22
C GLU A 176 -10.64 13.63 1.44
N TRP A 177 -11.63 12.77 1.39
CA TRP A 177 -11.84 11.78 2.41
C TRP A 177 -10.69 10.74 2.45
N MET A 178 -10.21 10.25 1.31
CA MET A 178 -9.05 9.34 1.21
C MET A 178 -7.79 10.00 1.80
N ASN A 179 -7.55 11.27 1.50
CA ASN A 179 -6.45 12.05 2.06
C ASN A 179 -6.52 12.11 3.59
N SER A 180 -7.72 12.30 4.16
CA SER A 180 -7.90 12.31 5.62
C SER A 180 -7.56 10.97 6.26
N ILE A 181 -7.93 9.86 5.61
CA ILE A 181 -7.56 8.51 6.06
C ILE A 181 -6.05 8.33 6.04
N ILE A 182 -5.38 8.61 4.92
CA ILE A 182 -3.93 8.43 4.77
C ILE A 182 -3.19 9.22 5.85
N ARG A 183 -3.54 10.48 6.09
CA ARG A 183 -2.94 11.30 7.15
C ARG A 183 -3.16 10.73 8.56
N ASN A 184 -4.35 10.24 8.85
CA ASN A 184 -4.64 9.61 10.13
C ASN A 184 -3.83 8.31 10.32
N LEU A 185 -3.65 7.53 9.27
CA LEU A 185 -2.85 6.30 9.31
C LEU A 185 -1.35 6.58 9.47
N ALA A 186 -0.84 7.70 8.95
CA ALA A 186 0.56 8.10 9.06
C ALA A 186 1.01 8.28 10.53
N SER A 187 0.09 8.61 11.44
CA SER A 187 0.40 8.67 12.88
C SER A 187 0.64 7.29 13.52
N GLN A 188 0.31 6.20 12.83
CA GLN A 188 0.33 4.83 13.36
C GLN A 188 1.29 3.90 12.60
N CYS A 189 1.53 4.17 11.32
CA CYS A 189 2.45 3.41 10.47
C CYS A 189 3.07 4.31 9.42
N SER A 190 4.26 3.95 8.95
CA SER A 190 4.88 4.63 7.81
C SER A 190 4.24 4.16 6.51
N ILE A 191 4.14 5.04 5.51
CA ILE A 191 3.41 4.76 4.28
C ILE A 191 4.31 5.02 3.07
N ILE A 192 4.36 4.07 2.13
CA ILE A 192 4.83 4.33 0.77
C ILE A 192 3.61 4.35 -0.14
N LEU A 193 3.44 5.47 -0.84
CA LEU A 193 2.28 5.75 -1.68
C LEU A 193 2.73 5.84 -3.14
N VAL A 194 2.20 4.98 -4.01
CA VAL A 194 2.27 5.20 -5.47
C VAL A 194 1.02 5.93 -5.90
N GLU A 195 1.18 7.09 -6.51
CA GLU A 195 0.07 7.92 -7.00
C GLU A 195 0.47 8.72 -8.25
N HIS A 196 -0.54 9.05 -9.04
CA HIS A 196 -0.42 9.93 -10.19
C HIS A 196 -1.29 11.19 -10.08
N HIS A 197 -2.18 11.25 -9.09
CA HIS A 197 -2.96 12.44 -8.76
C HIS A 197 -2.13 13.39 -7.89
N MET A 198 -1.61 14.45 -8.51
CA MET A 198 -0.70 15.38 -7.82
C MET A 198 -1.36 16.05 -6.61
N ASP A 199 -2.66 16.33 -6.67
CA ASP A 199 -3.40 16.91 -5.53
C ASP A 199 -3.35 16.00 -4.28
N VAL A 200 -3.45 14.68 -4.48
CA VAL A 200 -3.28 13.69 -3.41
C VAL A 200 -1.86 13.71 -2.88
N VAL A 201 -0.88 13.61 -3.79
CA VAL A 201 0.55 13.61 -3.45
C VAL A 201 0.92 14.84 -2.63
N MET A 202 0.53 16.03 -3.10
CA MET A 202 0.77 17.30 -2.42
C MET A 202 0.05 17.39 -1.07
N SER A 203 -1.08 16.72 -0.94
CA SER A 203 -1.90 16.78 0.27
C SER A 203 -1.39 15.87 1.38
N VAL A 204 -0.84 14.69 1.07
CA VAL A 204 -0.58 13.64 2.08
C VAL A 204 0.88 13.25 2.25
N CYS A 205 1.76 13.52 1.27
CA CYS A 205 3.16 13.10 1.35
C CYS A 205 4.02 14.11 2.10
N ASP A 206 4.99 13.61 2.87
CA ASP A 206 6.04 14.40 3.51
C ASP A 206 7.23 14.58 2.57
N ARG A 207 7.61 13.49 1.86
CA ARG A 207 8.69 13.45 0.87
C ARG A 207 8.27 12.70 -0.37
N LEU A 208 9.00 12.99 -1.47
CA LEU A 208 8.81 12.34 -2.77
C LEU A 208 10.09 11.67 -3.24
N TYR A 209 9.90 10.59 -3.99
CA TYR A 209 10.88 10.00 -4.90
C TYR A 209 10.28 10.01 -6.29
N VAL A 210 10.99 10.63 -7.23
CA VAL A 210 10.55 10.69 -8.63
C VAL A 210 11.37 9.70 -9.45
N LEU A 211 10.69 8.71 -9.98
CA LEU A 211 11.27 7.72 -10.89
C LEU A 211 11.09 8.17 -12.34
N ASN A 212 12.14 7.99 -13.15
CA ASN A 212 12.08 8.10 -14.60
C ASN A 212 13.02 7.07 -15.21
N PHE A 213 12.55 6.28 -16.19
CA PHE A 213 13.30 5.19 -16.83
C PHE A 213 14.09 4.29 -15.86
N GLY A 214 13.47 3.97 -14.72
CA GLY A 214 14.04 3.06 -13.72
C GLY A 214 15.09 3.68 -12.79
N GLU A 215 15.29 4.98 -12.80
CA GLU A 215 16.22 5.71 -11.94
C GLU A 215 15.49 6.78 -11.12
N VAL A 216 15.99 7.09 -9.92
CA VAL A 216 15.51 8.21 -9.13
C VAL A 216 16.16 9.49 -9.67
N ILE A 217 15.35 10.37 -10.26
CA ILE A 217 15.83 11.65 -10.82
C ILE A 217 15.75 12.81 -9.83
N ALA A 218 14.86 12.71 -8.82
CA ALA A 218 14.75 13.68 -7.73
C ALA A 218 14.19 13.01 -6.49
N SER A 219 14.57 13.49 -5.32
CA SER A 219 13.98 13.08 -4.04
C SER A 219 14.12 14.21 -3.01
N GLY A 220 13.14 14.33 -2.10
CA GLY A 220 13.14 15.35 -1.06
C GLY A 220 11.75 15.82 -0.68
N GLU A 221 11.67 16.95 -0.01
CA GLU A 221 10.41 17.57 0.37
C GLU A 221 9.55 17.87 -0.86
N VAL A 222 8.23 17.72 -0.71
CA VAL A 222 7.26 17.79 -1.81
C VAL A 222 7.41 19.07 -2.64
N GLU A 223 7.50 20.21 -1.97
CA GLU A 223 7.57 21.52 -2.64
C GLU A 223 8.89 21.70 -3.41
N THR A 224 10.00 21.22 -2.88
CA THR A 224 11.33 21.27 -3.55
C THR A 224 11.33 20.39 -4.78
N VAL A 225 10.84 19.16 -4.67
CA VAL A 225 10.79 18.20 -5.79
C VAL A 225 9.86 18.66 -6.89
N ARG A 226 8.75 19.30 -6.57
CA ARG A 226 7.79 19.84 -7.54
C ARG A 226 8.43 20.89 -8.46
N GLN A 227 9.38 21.67 -7.95
CA GLN A 227 10.04 22.76 -8.68
C GLN A 227 11.31 22.30 -9.39
N ASP A 228 11.73 21.04 -9.23
CA ASP A 228 12.93 20.52 -9.85
C ASP A 228 12.81 20.48 -11.38
N PRO A 229 13.72 21.11 -12.12
CA PRO A 229 13.67 21.14 -13.60
C PRO A 229 13.67 19.76 -14.24
N ALA A 230 14.36 18.76 -13.64
CA ALA A 230 14.40 17.40 -14.17
C ALA A 230 13.01 16.73 -14.02
N VAL A 231 12.31 17.01 -12.92
CA VAL A 231 10.93 16.52 -12.71
C VAL A 231 9.98 17.14 -13.70
N VAL A 232 10.03 18.48 -13.85
CA VAL A 232 9.18 19.20 -14.82
C VAL A 232 9.42 18.66 -16.23
N ALA A 233 10.67 18.49 -16.64
CA ALA A 233 11.03 17.96 -17.96
C ALA A 233 10.53 16.51 -18.17
N ALA A 234 10.61 15.65 -17.15
CA ALA A 234 10.14 14.27 -17.22
C ALA A 234 8.62 14.16 -17.44
N TYR A 235 7.85 15.07 -16.87
CA TYR A 235 6.39 15.12 -17.06
C TYR A 235 5.96 15.81 -18.36
N LEU A 236 6.69 16.85 -18.81
CA LEU A 236 6.41 17.54 -20.08
C LEU A 236 6.88 16.73 -21.30
N GLY A 237 7.96 15.95 -21.18
CA GLY A 237 8.51 15.14 -22.28
C GLY A 237 7.65 13.94 -22.69
N VAL A 238 6.61 13.61 -21.93
CA VAL A 238 5.68 12.48 -22.20
C VAL A 238 4.52 12.91 -23.13
N ASN A 239 4.38 14.22 -23.42
CA ASN A 239 3.28 14.76 -24.24
C ASN A 239 3.68 14.99 -25.72
N ASN A 240 4.74 14.34 -26.23
CA ASN A 240 5.13 14.36 -27.64
C ASN A 240 5.05 12.98 -28.27
#